data_dc04d408ac4252b7af436a7a5d46ebc6
#
_entry.id   dc04d408ac4252b7af436a7a5d46ebc6
#
_cell.length_a   1.000
_cell.length_b   1.000
_cell.length_c   1.000
_cell.angle_alpha   90.00
_cell.angle_beta   90.00
_cell.angle_gamma   90.00
#
_symmetry.space_group_name_H-M   'P 1'
#
loop_
_entity.id
_entity.type
_entity.pdbx_description
1 polymer ?
#
loop_
_entity_poly.entity_id
_entity_poly.type
_entity_poly.pdbx_seq_one_letter_code
_entity_poly.pdbx_strand_id
1 'polypeptide(L)'
;MIKHYYPSIVVLALCSLLFMALTLLRSSDAKALPPQQYPVMDAVANKIILKYQQSTCEQLWIKKAEKAPPTPEEQKIVIFLKSDPQMRAAFIAKIAPPIANKMFDCGMIP
;
A
#
# COMPACT_ATOMS: atom_id res chain seq x y z
N MET A 1 45.56 -28.70 33.12
CA MET A 1 45.37 -28.17 31.76
C MET A 1 43.93 -28.17 31.24
N ILE A 2 43.02 -28.90 31.80
CA ILE A 2 41.63 -28.98 31.35
C ILE A 2 40.74 -27.88 31.91
N LYS A 3 41.13 -27.22 33.00
CA LYS A 3 40.33 -26.20 33.69
C LYS A 3 40.15 -24.85 32.97
N HIS A 4 40.96 -24.53 31.96
CA HIS A 4 40.92 -23.23 31.27
C HIS A 4 40.10 -23.21 29.96
N TYR A 5 39.67 -24.36 29.47
CA TYR A 5 38.90 -24.42 28.20
C TYR A 5 37.38 -24.32 28.35
N TYR A 6 36.87 -24.62 29.58
CA TYR A 6 35.42 -24.62 29.78
C TYR A 6 34.75 -23.24 29.75
N PRO A 7 35.34 -22.14 30.25
CA PRO A 7 34.66 -20.85 30.19
C PRO A 7 34.55 -20.29 28.78
N SER A 8 35.52 -20.57 27.94
CA SER A 8 35.49 -20.04 26.56
C SER A 8 34.45 -20.73 25.67
N ILE A 9 34.28 -22.04 25.85
CA ILE A 9 33.27 -22.81 25.09
C ILE A 9 31.85 -22.43 25.53
N VAL A 10 31.67 -22.25 26.84
CA VAL A 10 30.37 -21.83 27.41
C VAL A 10 30.01 -20.42 26.98
N VAL A 11 30.95 -19.48 26.90
CA VAL A 11 30.73 -18.13 26.46
C VAL A 11 30.40 -18.10 24.96
N LEU A 12 31.08 -18.90 24.12
CA LEU A 12 30.80 -19.02 22.70
C LEU A 12 29.42 -19.65 22.42
N ALA A 13 29.03 -20.65 23.22
CA ALA A 13 27.69 -21.26 23.11
C ALA A 13 26.58 -20.30 23.52
N LEU A 14 26.77 -19.49 24.56
CA LEU A 14 25.84 -18.46 25.01
C LEU A 14 25.72 -17.33 23.99
N CYS A 15 26.80 -16.89 23.36
CA CYS A 15 26.79 -15.89 22.27
C CYS A 15 26.01 -16.40 21.05
N SER A 16 26.16 -17.68 20.69
CA SER A 16 25.43 -18.29 19.59
C SER A 16 23.92 -18.35 19.84
N LEU A 17 23.51 -18.68 21.07
CA LEU A 17 22.10 -18.71 21.46
C LEU A 17 21.47 -17.31 21.48
N LEU A 18 22.21 -16.29 21.95
CA LEU A 18 21.78 -14.89 21.93
C LEU A 18 21.63 -14.37 20.49
N PHE A 19 22.51 -14.76 19.58
CA PHE A 19 22.43 -14.34 18.20
C PHE A 19 21.22 -14.99 17.48
N MET A 20 20.92 -16.25 17.76
CA MET A 20 19.71 -16.94 17.27
C MET A 20 18.43 -16.31 17.80
N ALA A 21 18.38 -15.93 19.08
CA ALA A 21 17.22 -15.25 19.66
C ALA A 21 16.96 -13.86 19.02
N LEU A 22 18.01 -13.11 18.71
CA LEU A 22 17.89 -11.81 18.03
C LEU A 22 17.40 -11.93 16.58
N THR A 23 17.78 -12.98 15.87
CA THR A 23 17.29 -13.21 14.50
C THR A 23 15.83 -13.65 14.47
N LEU A 24 15.39 -14.40 15.47
CA LEU A 24 13.98 -14.79 15.61
C LEU A 24 13.06 -13.61 15.98
N LEU A 25 13.55 -12.64 16.76
CA LEU A 25 12.81 -11.41 17.07
C LEU A 25 12.66 -10.49 15.85
N ARG A 26 13.60 -10.49 14.92
CA ARG A 26 13.49 -9.71 13.67
C ARG A 26 12.52 -10.30 12.66
N SER A 27 12.28 -11.59 12.68
CA SER A 27 11.34 -12.22 11.77
C SER A 27 9.87 -12.08 12.19
N SER A 28 9.58 -11.65 13.42
CA SER A 28 8.21 -11.41 13.88
C SER A 28 7.64 -10.03 13.46
N ASP A 29 8.49 -9.06 13.08
CA ASP A 29 8.05 -7.76 12.60
C ASP A 29 7.66 -7.76 11.11
N ALA A 30 7.94 -8.84 10.39
CA ALA A 30 7.66 -8.95 8.96
C ALA A 30 6.26 -9.52 8.64
N LYS A 31 5.42 -9.78 9.62
CA LYS A 31 4.00 -10.05 9.39
C LYS A 31 3.30 -8.72 9.07
N ALA A 32 3.38 -8.30 7.82
CA ALA A 32 2.44 -7.35 7.29
C ALA A 32 1.03 -7.84 7.64
N LEU A 33 0.26 -6.98 8.33
CA LEU A 33 -1.17 -7.21 8.53
C LEU A 33 -1.79 -7.60 7.18
N PRO A 34 -2.64 -8.64 7.11
CA PRO A 34 -3.31 -8.97 5.87
C PRO A 34 -4.01 -7.71 5.36
N PRO A 35 -3.90 -7.39 4.05
CA PRO A 35 -4.56 -6.22 3.51
C PRO A 35 -6.05 -6.30 3.86
N GLN A 36 -6.56 -5.30 4.56
CA GLN A 36 -7.99 -5.23 4.83
C GLN A 36 -8.72 -5.20 3.50
N GLN A 37 -9.60 -6.17 3.30
CA GLN A 37 -10.39 -6.27 2.10
C GLN A 37 -11.64 -5.40 2.25
N TYR A 38 -11.78 -4.43 1.37
CA TYR A 38 -12.96 -3.59 1.24
C TYR A 38 -13.65 -3.89 -0.10
N PRO A 39 -14.44 -4.98 -0.20
CA PRO A 39 -14.94 -5.47 -1.49
C PRO A 39 -15.77 -4.44 -2.25
N VAL A 40 -16.54 -3.61 -1.56
CA VAL A 40 -17.33 -2.55 -2.19
C VAL A 40 -16.43 -1.44 -2.75
N MET A 41 -15.43 -1.00 -1.97
CA MET A 41 -14.47 0.01 -2.43
C MET A 41 -13.53 -0.53 -3.51
N ASP A 42 -13.20 -1.81 -3.47
CA ASP A 42 -12.46 -2.48 -4.53
C ASP A 42 -13.21 -2.48 -5.86
N ALA A 43 -14.51 -2.76 -5.83
CA ALA A 43 -15.35 -2.69 -7.02
C ALA A 43 -15.42 -1.26 -7.59
N VAL A 44 -15.57 -0.26 -6.73
CA VAL A 44 -15.54 1.16 -7.12
C VAL A 44 -14.18 1.55 -7.70
N ALA A 45 -13.08 1.15 -7.07
CA ALA A 45 -11.74 1.41 -7.55
C ALA A 45 -11.50 0.81 -8.94
N ASN A 46 -11.90 -0.44 -9.16
CA ASN A 46 -11.79 -1.11 -10.45
C ASN A 46 -12.58 -0.37 -11.54
N LYS A 47 -13.78 0.09 -11.23
CA LYS A 47 -14.62 0.87 -12.16
C LYS A 47 -13.95 2.19 -12.54
N ILE A 48 -13.35 2.87 -11.59
CA ILE A 48 -12.62 4.12 -11.83
C ILE A 48 -11.38 3.87 -12.69
N ILE A 49 -10.58 2.86 -12.36
CA ILE A 49 -9.39 2.48 -13.12
C ILE A 49 -9.76 2.18 -14.58
N LEU A 50 -10.78 1.35 -14.77
CA LEU A 50 -11.25 0.97 -16.10
C LEU A 50 -11.69 2.20 -16.92
N LYS A 51 -12.42 3.13 -16.30
CA LYS A 51 -12.86 4.37 -16.93
C LYS A 51 -11.67 5.23 -17.37
N TYR A 52 -10.63 5.35 -16.56
CA TYR A 52 -9.41 6.07 -16.95
C TYR A 52 -8.65 5.38 -18.06
N GLN A 53 -8.53 4.05 -18.03
CA GLN A 53 -7.84 3.27 -19.05
C GLN A 53 -8.55 3.36 -20.41
N GLN A 54 -9.87 3.38 -20.42
CA GLN A 54 -10.68 3.48 -21.65
C GLN A 54 -10.81 4.91 -22.19
N SER A 55 -10.51 5.92 -21.39
CA SER A 55 -10.57 7.31 -21.82
C SER A 55 -9.38 7.67 -22.72
N THR A 56 -9.63 8.48 -23.74
CA THR A 56 -8.55 9.08 -24.53
C THR A 56 -7.88 10.20 -23.78
N CYS A 57 -6.64 10.55 -24.14
CA CYS A 57 -5.95 11.70 -23.55
C CYS A 57 -6.73 12.99 -23.70
N GLU A 58 -7.35 13.20 -24.86
CA GLU A 58 -8.20 14.36 -25.12
C GLU A 58 -9.40 14.43 -24.17
N GLN A 59 -10.10 13.32 -23.97
CA GLN A 59 -11.21 13.24 -23.02
C GLN A 59 -10.77 13.56 -21.59
N LEU A 60 -9.59 13.10 -21.18
CA LEU A 60 -9.03 13.40 -19.86
C LEU A 60 -8.67 14.88 -19.71
N TRP A 61 -8.12 15.51 -20.77
CA TRP A 61 -7.82 16.94 -20.76
C TRP A 61 -9.08 17.80 -20.67
N ILE A 62 -10.13 17.47 -21.43
CA ILE A 62 -11.44 18.13 -21.38
C ILE A 62 -12.02 18.02 -19.96
N LYS A 63 -12.02 16.82 -19.39
CA LYS A 63 -12.55 16.57 -18.06
C LYS A 63 -11.79 17.32 -16.96
N LYS A 64 -10.47 17.48 -17.09
CA LYS A 64 -9.66 18.30 -16.19
C LYS A 64 -9.99 19.78 -16.30
N ALA A 65 -10.26 20.27 -17.49
CA ALA A 65 -10.66 21.66 -17.75
C ALA A 65 -12.08 21.96 -17.25
N GLU A 66 -12.98 21.01 -17.37
CA GLU A 66 -14.33 21.09 -16.84
C GLU A 66 -14.32 20.83 -15.33
N LYS A 67 -14.37 21.87 -14.53
CA LYS A 67 -14.51 21.76 -13.07
C LYS A 67 -15.96 21.41 -12.70
N ALA A 68 -16.47 20.30 -13.25
CA ALA A 68 -17.81 19.84 -12.94
C ALA A 68 -17.92 19.46 -11.44
N PRO A 69 -19.03 19.80 -10.77
CA PRO A 69 -19.26 19.36 -9.40
C PRO A 69 -19.37 17.83 -9.36
N PRO A 70 -18.92 17.19 -8.25
CA PRO A 70 -19.02 15.75 -8.11
C PRO A 70 -20.47 15.28 -8.13
N THR A 71 -20.72 14.14 -8.75
CA THR A 71 -22.04 13.50 -8.75
C THR A 71 -22.45 13.09 -7.34
N PRO A 72 -23.77 12.89 -7.04
CA PRO A 72 -24.21 12.42 -5.73
C PRO A 72 -23.57 11.09 -5.31
N GLU A 73 -23.27 10.21 -6.26
CA GLU A 73 -22.59 8.94 -6.03
C GLU A 73 -21.12 9.18 -5.64
N GLU A 74 -20.43 10.04 -6.34
CA GLU A 74 -19.04 10.43 -6.01
C GLU A 74 -18.96 11.10 -4.65
N GLN A 75 -19.92 11.94 -4.28
CA GLN A 75 -19.99 12.56 -2.96
C GLN A 75 -20.11 11.52 -1.85
N LYS A 76 -20.97 10.50 -2.02
CA LYS A 76 -21.11 9.41 -1.05
C LYS A 76 -19.80 8.65 -0.86
N ILE A 77 -19.11 8.33 -1.96
CA ILE A 77 -17.80 7.65 -1.92
C ILE A 77 -16.80 8.49 -1.13
N VAL A 78 -16.72 9.79 -1.39
CA VAL A 78 -15.82 10.71 -0.70
C VAL A 78 -16.13 10.77 0.81
N ILE A 79 -17.41 10.79 1.18
CA ILE A 79 -17.82 10.77 2.60
C ILE A 79 -17.36 9.48 3.28
N PHE A 80 -17.56 8.32 2.65
CA PHE A 80 -17.08 7.04 3.18
C PHE A 80 -15.56 7.02 3.35
N LEU A 81 -14.81 7.47 2.35
CA LEU A 81 -13.36 7.51 2.40
C LEU A 81 -12.82 8.51 3.46
N LYS A 82 -13.57 9.56 3.76
CA LYS A 82 -13.22 10.49 4.85
C LYS A 82 -13.48 9.90 6.22
N SER A 83 -14.48 9.05 6.36
CA SER A 83 -14.84 8.44 7.65
C SER A 83 -13.91 7.30 8.07
N ASP A 84 -13.25 6.65 7.13
CA ASP A 84 -12.33 5.52 7.38
C ASP A 84 -10.95 5.77 6.75
N PRO A 85 -9.95 6.19 7.54
CA PRO A 85 -8.60 6.47 7.04
C PRO A 85 -7.89 5.23 6.46
N GLN A 86 -8.17 4.04 6.99
CA GLN A 86 -7.55 2.79 6.50
C GLN A 86 -8.14 2.39 5.15
N MET A 87 -9.45 2.46 5.01
CA MET A 87 -10.13 2.22 3.73
C MET A 87 -9.67 3.23 2.68
N ARG A 88 -9.54 4.51 3.05
CA ARG A 88 -9.01 5.54 2.16
C ARG A 88 -7.59 5.24 1.69
N ALA A 89 -6.69 4.84 2.59
CA ALA A 89 -5.31 4.48 2.24
C ALA A 89 -5.27 3.29 1.27
N ALA A 90 -6.04 2.25 1.53
CA ALA A 90 -6.14 1.08 0.66
C ALA A 90 -6.71 1.45 -0.73
N PHE A 91 -7.75 2.28 -0.77
CA PHE A 91 -8.36 2.76 -2.01
C PHE A 91 -7.37 3.57 -2.85
N ILE A 92 -6.68 4.55 -2.24
CA ILE A 92 -5.68 5.37 -2.93
C ILE A 92 -4.52 4.51 -3.44
N ALA A 93 -4.01 3.58 -2.62
CA ALA A 93 -2.94 2.67 -3.03
C ALA A 93 -3.32 1.83 -4.26
N LYS A 94 -4.58 1.49 -4.41
CA LYS A 94 -5.08 0.72 -5.54
C LYS A 94 -5.26 1.56 -6.80
N ILE A 95 -5.83 2.77 -6.69
CA ILE A 95 -6.15 3.58 -7.88
C ILE A 95 -4.98 4.44 -8.36
N ALA A 96 -4.09 4.87 -7.48
CA ALA A 96 -3.06 5.84 -7.82
C ALA A 96 -2.07 5.34 -8.89
N PRO A 97 -1.52 4.11 -8.85
CA PRO A 97 -0.57 3.68 -9.86
C PRO A 97 -1.16 3.65 -11.28
N PRO A 98 -2.29 3.00 -11.56
CA PRO A 98 -2.83 2.96 -12.92
C PRO A 98 -3.31 4.33 -13.42
N ILE A 99 -3.85 5.18 -12.54
CA ILE A 99 -4.27 6.53 -12.92
C ILE A 99 -3.05 7.40 -13.19
N ALA A 100 -2.04 7.38 -12.34
CA ALA A 100 -0.80 8.13 -12.53
C ALA A 100 -0.09 7.72 -13.83
N ASN A 101 0.00 6.43 -14.14
CA ASN A 101 0.56 5.93 -15.39
C ASN A 101 -0.20 6.49 -16.61
N LYS A 102 -1.53 6.44 -16.58
CA LYS A 102 -2.35 6.98 -17.66
C LYS A 102 -2.16 8.49 -17.83
N MET A 103 -2.10 9.22 -16.71
CA MET A 103 -1.87 10.67 -16.74
C MET A 103 -0.46 11.01 -17.25
N PHE A 104 0.52 10.21 -16.91
CA PHE A 104 1.89 10.36 -17.41
C PHE A 104 1.94 10.14 -18.92
N ASP A 105 1.32 9.07 -19.43
CA ASP A 105 1.24 8.76 -20.86
C ASP A 105 0.55 9.87 -21.64
N CYS A 106 -0.42 10.55 -21.05
CA CYS A 106 -1.12 11.69 -21.64
C CYS A 106 -0.40 13.05 -21.46
N GLY A 107 0.79 13.07 -20.85
CA GLY A 107 1.53 14.32 -20.59
C GLY A 107 0.87 15.26 -19.57
N MET A 108 0.04 14.72 -18.68
CA MET A 108 -0.68 15.49 -17.64
C MET A 108 0.14 15.63 -16.36
N ILE A 109 1.21 14.87 -16.21
CA ILE A 109 2.18 14.93 -15.10
C ILE A 109 3.52 15.31 -15.70
N PRO A 110 4.19 16.32 -15.13
CA PRO A 110 5.52 16.73 -15.59
C PRO A 110 6.59 15.68 -15.32
#